data_ad83b45c99fba27970c0fd06ae025c7a
#
_entry.id   ad83b45c99fba27970c0fd06ae025c7a
#
_cell.length_a   1.000
_cell.length_b   1.000
_cell.length_c   1.000
_cell.angle_alpha   90.00
_cell.angle_beta   90.00
_cell.angle_gamma   90.00
#
_symmetry.space_group_name_H-M   'P 1'
#
loop_
_entity.id
_entity.type
_entity.pdbx_description
1 polymer ?
#
loop_
_entity_poly.entity_id
_entity_poly.type
_entity_poly.pdbx_seq_one_letter_code
_entity_poly.pdbx_strand_id
1 'polypeptide(L)'
;EYDLDDIIQGSTPLIMVLENIQDPGNLGTIVRTGEGAGITGVIMSNGTVDIYNPKTIRATMGSIYRVPFCYAENMQAVMQKLKKCKIQTYAAYLEGSSVHDAQNYKEATAFLIGNEGNGLTRELAESADWRIRIPMCGKVESLNAGIASAILMYEAQRQRRN
;
A
#
# COMPACT_ATOMS: atom_id res chain seq x y z
N GLU A 1 -8.69 13.05 12.80
CA GLU A 1 -7.68 12.00 13.00
C GLU A 1 -8.33 10.65 12.84
N TYR A 2 -7.70 9.74 12.08
CA TYR A 2 -8.25 8.43 11.79
C TYR A 2 -7.51 7.36 12.58
N ASP A 3 -8.17 6.24 12.83
CA ASP A 3 -7.51 5.05 13.42
C ASP A 3 -7.64 3.84 12.46
N LEU A 4 -7.12 2.70 12.89
CA LEU A 4 -7.17 1.49 12.06
C LEU A 4 -8.59 1.06 11.74
N ASP A 5 -9.51 1.22 12.66
CA ASP A 5 -10.89 0.81 12.44
C ASP A 5 -11.59 1.69 11.40
N ASP A 6 -11.19 2.96 11.29
CA ASP A 6 -11.69 3.84 10.22
C ASP A 6 -11.24 3.38 8.83
N ILE A 7 -10.07 2.75 8.75
CA ILE A 7 -9.47 2.29 7.49
C ILE A 7 -9.99 0.91 7.12
N ILE A 8 -10.18 0.04 8.11
CA ILE A 8 -10.65 -1.34 7.94
C ILE A 8 -12.17 -1.35 7.95
N GLN A 9 -12.80 -0.79 6.91
CA GLN A 9 -14.26 -0.72 6.85
C GLN A 9 -14.80 -1.35 5.57
N GLY A 10 -16.07 -1.74 5.64
CA GLY A 10 -16.76 -2.36 4.52
C GLY A 10 -16.49 -3.86 4.42
N SER A 11 -17.12 -4.48 3.44
CA SER A 11 -16.99 -5.93 3.21
C SER A 11 -15.73 -6.30 2.45
N THR A 12 -15.21 -5.39 1.64
CA THR A 12 -14.02 -5.63 0.81
C THR A 12 -13.05 -4.45 0.85
N PRO A 13 -12.48 -4.12 2.04
CA PRO A 13 -11.51 -3.02 2.12
C PRO A 13 -10.33 -3.25 1.18
N LEU A 14 -9.78 -2.15 0.67
CA LEU A 14 -8.56 -2.13 -0.11
C LEU A 14 -7.62 -1.13 0.56
N ILE A 15 -6.54 -1.63 1.13
CA ILE A 15 -5.68 -0.87 2.03
C ILE A 15 -4.26 -0.82 1.49
N MET A 16 -3.63 0.34 1.59
CA MET A 16 -2.19 0.49 1.35
C MET A 16 -1.46 0.56 2.69
N VAL A 17 -0.45 -0.29 2.84
CA VAL A 17 0.41 -0.32 4.04
C VAL A 17 1.81 0.09 3.58
N LEU A 18 2.27 1.23 4.07
CA LEU A 18 3.51 1.85 3.61
C LEU A 18 4.56 1.81 4.72
N GLU A 19 5.71 1.24 4.42
CA GLU A 19 6.82 1.16 5.36
C GLU A 19 7.97 2.06 4.93
N ASN A 20 8.21 3.13 5.70
CA ASN A 20 9.36 4.02 5.52
C ASN A 20 9.45 4.67 4.13
N ILE A 21 8.33 5.07 3.58
CA ILE A 21 8.30 5.89 2.37
C ILE A 21 8.85 7.27 2.73
N GLN A 22 9.92 7.71 2.06
CA GLN A 22 10.62 8.96 2.39
C GLN A 22 10.31 10.11 1.45
N ASP A 23 10.01 9.80 0.19
CA ASP A 23 9.78 10.84 -0.82
C ASP A 23 8.36 11.41 -0.70
N PRO A 24 8.22 12.72 -0.41
CA PRO A 24 6.89 13.34 -0.31
C PRO A 24 6.03 13.21 -1.57
N GLY A 25 6.67 13.26 -2.74
CA GLY A 25 5.99 13.10 -4.02
C GLY A 25 5.41 11.70 -4.19
N ASN A 26 6.16 10.67 -3.78
CA ASN A 26 5.68 9.29 -3.82
C ASN A 26 4.48 9.11 -2.90
N LEU A 27 4.55 9.63 -1.68
CA LEU A 27 3.44 9.51 -0.74
C LEU A 27 2.18 10.19 -1.29
N GLY A 28 2.31 11.42 -1.79
CA GLY A 28 1.19 12.13 -2.38
C GLY A 28 0.59 11.42 -3.59
N THR A 29 1.44 10.86 -4.45
CA THR A 29 1.02 10.08 -5.62
C THR A 29 0.25 8.83 -5.20
N ILE A 30 0.71 8.14 -4.16
CA ILE A 30 0.03 6.95 -3.64
C ILE A 30 -1.36 7.30 -3.14
N VAL A 31 -1.48 8.37 -2.37
CA VAL A 31 -2.79 8.82 -1.82
C VAL A 31 -3.74 9.21 -2.96
N ARG A 32 -3.26 10.02 -3.90
CA ARG A 32 -4.06 10.45 -5.06
C ARG A 32 -4.53 9.29 -5.91
N THR A 33 -3.60 8.42 -6.28
CA THR A 33 -3.90 7.23 -7.09
C THR A 33 -4.85 6.31 -6.35
N GLY A 34 -4.65 6.18 -5.03
CA GLY A 34 -5.49 5.37 -4.16
C GLY A 34 -6.94 5.81 -4.15
N GLU A 35 -7.19 7.12 -4.10
CA GLU A 35 -8.56 7.60 -4.21
C GLU A 35 -9.18 7.17 -5.54
N GLY A 36 -8.45 7.33 -6.63
CA GLY A 36 -8.93 6.92 -7.95
C GLY A 36 -9.19 5.42 -8.06
N ALA A 37 -8.41 4.61 -7.38
CA ALA A 37 -8.54 3.16 -7.39
C ALA A 37 -9.55 2.62 -6.37
N GLY A 38 -10.06 3.47 -5.49
CA GLY A 38 -11.07 3.08 -4.50
C GLY A 38 -10.51 2.47 -3.22
N ILE A 39 -9.32 2.87 -2.80
CA ILE A 39 -8.78 2.38 -1.52
C ILE A 39 -9.60 2.90 -0.35
N THR A 40 -9.68 2.11 0.71
CA THR A 40 -10.38 2.50 1.94
C THR A 40 -9.49 3.26 2.90
N GLY A 41 -8.18 3.18 2.75
CA GLY A 41 -7.26 3.98 3.54
C GLY A 41 -5.82 3.57 3.39
N VAL A 42 -4.96 4.36 4.06
CA VAL A 42 -3.51 4.20 4.04
C VAL A 42 -3.01 4.08 5.48
N ILE A 43 -2.23 3.04 5.75
CA ILE A 43 -1.56 2.84 7.03
C ILE A 43 -0.07 3.04 6.78
N MET A 44 0.56 3.92 7.54
CA MET A 44 1.97 4.29 7.36
C MET A 44 2.77 3.98 8.62
N SER A 45 3.98 3.47 8.45
CA SER A 45 4.92 3.37 9.57
C SER A 45 5.32 4.77 10.03
N ASN A 46 5.71 4.91 11.30
CA ASN A 46 6.16 6.20 11.85
C ASN A 46 7.41 6.74 11.14
N GLY A 47 8.18 5.88 10.48
CA GLY A 47 9.32 6.31 9.67
C GLY A 47 8.97 6.89 8.31
N THR A 48 7.69 6.85 7.92
CA THR A 48 7.23 7.44 6.65
C THR A 48 7.21 8.97 6.76
N VAL A 49 7.53 9.65 5.67
CA VAL A 49 7.51 11.12 5.61
C VAL A 49 6.16 11.67 6.08
N ASP A 50 6.19 12.86 6.69
CA ASP A 50 4.97 13.51 7.18
C ASP A 50 4.00 13.79 6.01
N ILE A 51 2.81 13.24 6.10
CA ILE A 51 1.76 13.42 5.08
C ILE A 51 1.37 14.90 4.93
N TYR A 52 1.60 15.72 5.96
CA TYR A 52 1.34 17.15 5.92
C TYR A 52 2.51 17.96 5.35
N ASN A 53 3.59 17.33 4.94
CA ASN A 53 4.65 18.00 4.20
C ASN A 53 4.03 18.73 3.00
N PRO A 54 4.33 20.02 2.78
CA PRO A 54 3.70 20.80 1.69
C PRO A 54 3.82 20.15 0.31
N LYS A 55 4.93 19.48 0.03
CA LYS A 55 5.14 18.77 -1.23
C LYS A 55 4.20 17.57 -1.35
N THR A 56 3.99 16.84 -0.25
CA THR A 56 3.02 15.72 -0.21
C THR A 56 1.62 16.24 -0.45
N ILE A 57 1.21 17.28 0.29
CA ILE A 57 -0.13 17.85 0.16
C ILE A 57 -0.41 18.26 -1.29
N ARG A 58 0.53 18.96 -1.93
CA ARG A 58 0.38 19.36 -3.34
C ARG A 58 0.21 18.16 -4.26
N ALA A 59 0.99 17.10 -4.02
CA ALA A 59 0.94 15.90 -4.86
C ALA A 59 -0.36 15.12 -4.70
N THR A 60 -1.09 15.27 -3.59
CA THR A 60 -2.37 14.58 -3.39
C THR A 60 -3.50 15.18 -4.22
N MET A 61 -3.37 16.40 -4.70
CA MET A 61 -4.43 17.09 -5.46
C MET A 61 -5.78 17.04 -4.74
N GLY A 62 -5.76 17.25 -3.43
CA GLY A 62 -6.96 17.28 -2.60
C GLY A 62 -7.38 15.92 -2.02
N SER A 63 -6.81 14.82 -2.48
CA SER A 63 -7.18 13.49 -1.98
C SER A 63 -6.91 13.30 -0.49
N ILE A 64 -5.99 14.06 0.08
CA ILE A 64 -5.68 14.02 1.52
C ILE A 64 -6.92 14.28 2.39
N TYR A 65 -7.90 15.03 1.87
CA TYR A 65 -9.13 15.33 2.60
C TYR A 65 -10.18 14.22 2.53
N ARG A 66 -9.99 13.26 1.65
CA ARG A 66 -11.01 12.23 1.37
C ARG A 66 -10.54 10.80 1.67
N VAL A 67 -9.22 10.56 1.65
CA VAL A 67 -8.66 9.22 1.90
C VAL A 67 -8.27 9.13 3.38
N PRO A 68 -8.87 8.22 4.15
CA PRO A 68 -8.44 7.99 5.53
C PRO A 68 -6.99 7.51 5.59
N PHE A 69 -6.27 7.98 6.60
CA PHE A 69 -4.89 7.54 6.83
C PHE A 69 -4.56 7.55 8.31
N CYS A 70 -3.62 6.72 8.71
CA CYS A 70 -3.05 6.76 10.06
C CYS A 70 -1.58 6.36 10.05
N TYR A 71 -0.86 6.79 11.08
CA TYR A 71 0.49 6.32 11.36
C TYR A 71 0.44 5.23 12.40
N ALA A 72 1.27 4.21 12.27
CA ALA A 72 1.37 3.11 13.21
C ALA A 72 2.80 2.99 13.74
N GLU A 73 2.90 2.88 15.05
CA GLU A 73 4.19 2.69 15.71
C GLU A 73 4.72 1.27 15.52
N ASN A 74 3.83 0.29 15.59
CA ASN A 74 4.19 -1.13 15.51
C ASN A 74 3.53 -1.78 14.29
N MET A 75 4.30 -1.99 13.23
CA MET A 75 3.80 -2.57 11.99
C MET A 75 3.42 -4.04 12.14
N GLN A 76 4.06 -4.78 13.05
CA GLN A 76 3.67 -6.17 13.31
C GLN A 76 2.30 -6.24 13.96
N ALA A 77 1.96 -5.29 14.83
CA ALA A 77 0.63 -5.19 15.40
C ALA A 77 -0.42 -4.89 14.31
N VAL A 78 -0.07 -4.06 13.33
CA VAL A 78 -0.93 -3.79 12.17
C VAL A 78 -1.20 -5.11 11.41
N MET A 79 -0.15 -5.87 11.13
CA MET A 79 -0.28 -7.13 10.40
C MET A 79 -1.17 -8.13 11.15
N GLN A 80 -1.03 -8.22 12.46
CA GLN A 80 -1.87 -9.07 13.30
C GLN A 80 -3.35 -8.63 13.23
N LYS A 81 -3.59 -7.34 13.26
CA LYS A 81 -4.96 -6.79 13.15
C LYS A 81 -5.58 -7.12 11.80
N LEU A 82 -4.82 -6.93 10.72
CA LEU A 82 -5.29 -7.25 9.37
C LEU A 82 -5.61 -8.74 9.24
N LYS A 83 -4.76 -9.60 9.75
CA LYS A 83 -4.99 -11.05 9.75
C LYS A 83 -6.25 -11.41 10.55
N LYS A 84 -6.41 -10.84 11.71
CA LYS A 84 -7.58 -11.07 12.56
C LYS A 84 -8.88 -10.65 11.86
N CYS A 85 -8.82 -9.60 11.06
CA CYS A 85 -9.95 -9.11 10.26
C CYS A 85 -10.10 -9.84 8.92
N LYS A 86 -9.32 -10.89 8.69
CA LYS A 86 -9.35 -11.72 7.47
C LYS A 86 -9.05 -10.92 6.20
N ILE A 87 -8.15 -9.96 6.31
CA ILE A 87 -7.66 -9.17 5.17
C ILE A 87 -6.41 -9.84 4.63
N GLN A 88 -6.44 -10.25 3.37
CA GLN A 88 -5.28 -10.87 2.71
C GLN A 88 -4.22 -9.81 2.46
N THR A 89 -2.98 -10.10 2.81
CA THR A 89 -1.88 -9.17 2.69
C THR A 89 -0.89 -9.62 1.62
N TYR A 90 -0.47 -8.66 0.80
CA TYR A 90 0.41 -8.89 -0.36
C TYR A 90 1.59 -7.93 -0.27
N ALA A 91 2.77 -8.47 0.00
CA ALA A 91 3.99 -7.68 0.06
C ALA A 91 4.59 -7.54 -1.33
N ALA A 92 4.78 -6.31 -1.79
CA ALA A 92 5.53 -6.03 -3.02
C ALA A 92 7.01 -6.29 -2.74
N TYR A 93 7.57 -7.32 -3.35
CA TYR A 93 8.89 -7.83 -3.01
C TYR A 93 9.60 -8.35 -4.27
N LEU A 94 10.83 -7.90 -4.49
CA LEU A 94 11.57 -8.25 -5.72
C LEU A 94 11.74 -9.75 -5.89
N GLU A 95 11.91 -10.47 -4.79
CA GLU A 95 12.07 -11.92 -4.78
C GLU A 95 10.74 -12.65 -4.57
N GLY A 96 9.63 -11.95 -4.84
CA GLY A 96 8.30 -12.53 -4.69
C GLY A 96 8.12 -13.75 -5.58
N SER A 97 7.51 -14.80 -5.01
CA SER A 97 7.27 -16.06 -5.70
C SER A 97 6.08 -16.01 -6.65
N SER A 98 5.21 -15.01 -6.49
CA SER A 98 3.97 -14.90 -7.26
C SER A 98 3.96 -13.62 -8.08
N VAL A 99 3.40 -13.69 -9.29
CA VAL A 99 3.20 -12.50 -10.14
C VAL A 99 1.97 -11.76 -9.64
N HIS A 100 2.04 -10.42 -9.64
CA HIS A 100 0.99 -9.57 -9.06
C HIS A 100 -0.38 -9.79 -9.68
N ASP A 101 -0.47 -10.02 -10.99
CA ASP A 101 -1.76 -10.17 -11.69
C ASP A 101 -2.32 -11.59 -11.68
N ALA A 102 -1.63 -12.52 -11.03
CA ALA A 102 -2.11 -13.90 -10.84
C ALA A 102 -2.86 -14.10 -9.52
N GLN A 103 -3.07 -13.04 -8.73
CA GLN A 103 -3.73 -13.12 -7.44
C GLN A 103 -5.18 -12.60 -7.53
N ASN A 104 -5.99 -12.99 -6.55
CA ASN A 104 -7.38 -12.52 -6.45
C ASN A 104 -7.48 -11.37 -5.44
N TYR A 105 -7.76 -10.18 -5.93
CA TYR A 105 -7.92 -8.97 -5.11
C TYR A 105 -9.38 -8.52 -4.96
N LYS A 106 -10.33 -9.38 -5.29
CA LYS A 106 -11.76 -9.05 -5.17
C LYS A 106 -12.23 -8.97 -3.73
N GLU A 107 -11.58 -9.76 -2.86
CA GLU A 107 -11.89 -9.78 -1.43
C GLU A 107 -11.08 -8.70 -0.68
N ALA A 108 -11.22 -8.67 0.64
CA ALA A 108 -10.49 -7.74 1.50
C ALA A 108 -8.97 -7.89 1.28
N THR A 109 -8.31 -6.81 0.89
CA THR A 109 -6.93 -6.82 0.41
C THR A 109 -6.12 -5.69 1.02
N ALA A 110 -4.88 -5.95 1.38
CA ALA A 110 -3.89 -4.94 1.75
C ALA A 110 -2.60 -5.18 0.96
N PHE A 111 -2.08 -4.12 0.34
CA PHE A 111 -0.78 -4.14 -0.32
C PHE A 111 0.26 -3.46 0.56
N LEU A 112 1.42 -4.09 0.71
CA LEU A 112 2.55 -3.56 1.47
C LEU A 112 3.61 -3.05 0.51
N ILE A 113 3.98 -1.79 0.66
CA ILE A 113 5.01 -1.12 -0.14
C ILE A 113 6.09 -0.59 0.79
N GLY A 114 7.34 -0.85 0.46
CA GLY A 114 8.47 -0.45 1.27
C GLY A 114 9.21 0.76 0.76
N ASN A 115 10.26 1.11 1.49
CA ASN A 115 11.16 2.23 1.22
C ASN A 115 11.68 2.22 -0.23
N GLU A 116 11.83 3.41 -0.79
CA GLU A 116 12.24 3.59 -2.20
C GLU A 116 13.62 2.98 -2.51
N GLY A 117 14.53 3.00 -1.55
CA GLY A 117 15.86 2.44 -1.74
C GLY A 117 16.01 1.00 -1.27
N ASN A 118 15.41 0.69 -0.12
CA ASN A 118 15.64 -0.59 0.57
C ASN A 118 14.48 -1.59 0.44
N GLY A 119 13.32 -1.14 -0.05
CA GLY A 119 12.13 -1.98 -0.09
C GLY A 119 11.56 -2.25 1.31
N LEU A 120 10.72 -3.25 1.41
CA LEU A 120 10.18 -3.69 2.68
C LEU A 120 11.27 -4.34 3.53
N THR A 121 11.17 -4.18 4.84
CA THR A 121 11.99 -5.00 5.74
C THR A 121 11.61 -6.47 5.51
N ARG A 122 12.59 -7.34 5.68
CA ARG A 122 12.37 -8.78 5.54
C ARG A 122 11.30 -9.27 6.51
N GLU A 123 11.34 -8.77 7.73
CA GLU A 123 10.39 -9.11 8.78
C GLU A 123 8.94 -8.80 8.33
N LEU A 124 8.69 -7.62 7.79
CA LEU A 124 7.36 -7.24 7.35
C LEU A 124 6.92 -8.03 6.11
N ALA A 125 7.82 -8.20 5.15
CA ALA A 125 7.54 -8.98 3.94
C ALA A 125 7.18 -10.43 4.27
N GLU A 126 7.89 -11.06 5.20
CA GLU A 126 7.62 -12.44 5.61
C GLU A 126 6.33 -12.59 6.40
N SER A 127 5.85 -11.53 7.05
CA SER A 127 4.58 -11.57 7.79
C SER A 127 3.36 -11.46 6.89
N ALA A 128 3.53 -11.09 5.62
CA ALA A 128 2.43 -11.02 4.66
C ALA A 128 2.01 -12.42 4.22
N ASP A 129 0.74 -12.55 3.83
CA ASP A 129 0.23 -13.83 3.31
C ASP A 129 0.91 -14.20 2.01
N TRP A 130 1.19 -13.21 1.16
CA TRP A 130 1.80 -13.42 -0.16
C TRP A 130 2.92 -12.40 -0.40
N ARG A 131 3.96 -12.83 -1.10
CA ARG A 131 5.00 -11.94 -1.63
C ARG A 131 4.84 -11.94 -3.14
N ILE A 132 4.55 -10.77 -3.69
CA ILE A 132 4.23 -10.61 -5.11
C ILE A 132 5.28 -9.75 -5.78
N ARG A 133 5.48 -9.96 -7.06
CA ARG A 133 6.37 -9.13 -7.89
C ARG A 133 5.64 -8.65 -9.13
N ILE A 134 6.07 -7.50 -9.62
CA ILE A 134 5.66 -6.98 -10.92
C ILE A 134 6.73 -7.42 -11.91
N PRO A 135 6.39 -8.22 -12.96
CA PRO A 135 7.40 -8.69 -13.91
C PRO A 135 8.10 -7.53 -14.62
N MET A 136 9.41 -7.64 -14.75
CA MET A 136 10.25 -6.64 -15.41
C MET A 136 10.88 -7.25 -16.66
N CYS A 137 10.81 -6.53 -17.77
CA CYS A 137 11.31 -7.03 -19.06
C CYS A 137 12.74 -6.57 -19.40
N GLY A 138 13.21 -5.54 -18.74
CA GLY A 138 14.53 -4.96 -19.02
C GLY A 138 15.54 -5.25 -17.91
N LYS A 139 16.55 -4.39 -17.83
CA LYS A 139 17.61 -4.47 -16.81
C LYS A 139 17.24 -3.71 -15.53
N VAL A 140 16.11 -3.02 -15.51
CA VAL A 140 15.63 -2.28 -14.34
C VAL A 140 15.25 -3.28 -13.26
N GLU A 141 15.78 -3.11 -12.07
CA GLU A 141 15.53 -4.04 -10.96
C GLU A 141 14.19 -3.79 -10.26
N SER A 142 13.77 -2.52 -10.18
CA SER A 142 12.53 -2.15 -9.48
C SER A 142 11.90 -0.92 -10.12
N LEU A 143 10.63 -0.72 -9.81
CA LEU A 143 9.88 0.48 -10.19
C LEU A 143 9.88 1.49 -9.05
N ASN A 144 9.66 2.75 -9.38
CA ASN A 144 9.33 3.79 -8.41
C ASN A 144 8.18 3.31 -7.51
N ALA A 145 8.24 3.62 -6.21
CA ALA A 145 7.26 3.14 -5.25
C ALA A 145 5.83 3.61 -5.56
N GLY A 146 5.67 4.85 -6.02
CA GLY A 146 4.37 5.36 -6.44
C GLY A 146 3.83 4.63 -7.67
N ILE A 147 4.70 4.35 -8.63
CA ILE A 147 4.33 3.61 -9.85
C ILE A 147 3.94 2.17 -9.50
N ALA A 148 4.75 1.48 -8.70
CA ALA A 148 4.44 0.12 -8.27
C ALA A 148 3.10 0.06 -7.54
N SER A 149 2.85 1.02 -6.63
CA SER A 149 1.58 1.14 -5.91
C SER A 149 0.41 1.32 -6.87
N ALA A 150 0.56 2.16 -7.88
CA ALA A 150 -0.48 2.41 -8.88
C ALA A 150 -0.84 1.14 -9.65
N ILE A 151 0.15 0.38 -10.06
CA ILE A 151 -0.06 -0.87 -10.79
C ILE A 151 -0.86 -1.85 -9.94
N LEU A 152 -0.49 -2.02 -8.68
CA LEU A 152 -1.17 -2.94 -7.77
C LEU A 152 -2.60 -2.49 -7.46
N MET A 153 -2.78 -1.23 -7.12
CA MET A 153 -4.09 -0.68 -6.79
C MET A 153 -5.07 -0.79 -7.97
N TYR A 154 -4.59 -0.47 -9.18
CA TYR A 154 -5.44 -0.53 -10.37
C TYR A 154 -5.69 -1.95 -10.87
N GLU A 155 -4.80 -2.90 -10.59
CA GLU A 155 -5.11 -4.31 -10.83
C GLU A 155 -6.26 -4.77 -9.93
N ALA A 156 -6.24 -4.39 -8.66
CA ALA A 156 -7.35 -4.67 -7.75
C ALA A 156 -8.64 -4.01 -8.23
N GLN A 157 -8.57 -2.74 -8.61
CA GLN A 157 -9.73 -2.01 -9.14
C GLN A 157 -10.29 -2.67 -10.40
N ARG A 158 -9.41 -3.08 -11.32
CA ARG A 158 -9.83 -3.78 -12.54
C ARG A 158 -10.61 -5.05 -12.21
N GLN A 159 -10.12 -5.85 -11.28
CA GLN A 159 -10.80 -7.08 -10.87
C GLN A 159 -12.16 -6.80 -10.24
N ARG A 160 -12.26 -5.74 -9.43
CA ARG A 160 -13.46 -5.42 -8.65
C ARG A 160 -14.59 -4.80 -9.48
N ARG A 161 -14.29 -4.18 -10.60
CA ARG A 161 -15.32 -3.58 -11.47
C ARG A 161 -15.90 -4.54 -12.52
N ASN A 162 -15.41 -5.76 -12.55
CA ASN A 162 -15.88 -6.80 -13.49
C ASN A 162 -16.83 -7.77 -12.83
#